data_6a5c138f4c49aef040bb4821c3244203
#
_entry.id   6a5c138f4c49aef040bb4821c3244203
#
_cell.length_a   1.000
_cell.length_b   1.000
_cell.length_c   1.000
_cell.angle_alpha   90.00
_cell.angle_beta   90.00
_cell.angle_gamma   90.00
#
_symmetry.space_group_name_H-M   'P 1'
#
loop_
_entity.id
_entity.type
_entity.pdbx_description
1 polymer ?
#
loop_
_entity_poly.entity_id
_entity_poly.type
_entity_poly.pdbx_seq_one_letter_code
_entity_poly.pdbx_strand_id
1 'polypeptide(L)'
;MQRILLLLVGFAPAALWGQQGAGAELWRVAATTLPLPPALSTSGAAAFWNPAQPAIPERASLAFEVIETAPTVGASGVIATVRVRVRPLGQVGLVYGRMGIGDLVRTSLSPDPDPGTIPYYTQTLGATWGSALGGGGTALGATLAYQETQLDAEQSTRWTLDVGARRSFSDAVTLAAATHFFSRFATGDAAQELYGGVEVRVWHGPLWGTRGTLRGRYGIATAHGFSADHQFGAGFELGPQFGCDLVVEREGSYGQAGWRAVTGVRVAVGRYRVSFARDFGVNDIGAAYRVGLEGRIP
;
A
#
# COMPACT_ATOMS: atom_id res chain seq x y z
N MET A 1 5.98 -17.95 -33.90
CA MET A 1 4.64 -17.67 -33.35
C MET A 1 4.40 -18.59 -32.18
N GLN A 2 4.77 -18.19 -30.96
CA GLN A 2 4.49 -18.94 -29.72
C GLN A 2 3.15 -18.49 -29.19
N ARG A 3 2.19 -19.40 -29.12
CA ARG A 3 0.89 -19.20 -28.50
C ARG A 3 1.07 -19.19 -26.99
N ILE A 4 0.98 -18.04 -26.37
CA ILE A 4 0.89 -17.91 -24.91
C ILE A 4 -0.54 -18.28 -24.53
N LEU A 5 -0.68 -19.47 -23.93
CA LEU A 5 -1.92 -19.93 -23.33
C LEU A 5 -2.15 -19.15 -22.02
N LEU A 6 -3.04 -18.16 -22.07
CA LEU A 6 -3.54 -17.47 -20.88
C LEU A 6 -4.48 -18.41 -20.14
N LEU A 7 -3.98 -19.08 -19.11
CA LEU A 7 -4.80 -19.77 -18.12
C LEU A 7 -5.43 -18.73 -17.19
N LEU A 8 -6.63 -18.27 -17.56
CA LEU A 8 -7.55 -17.58 -16.67
C LEU A 8 -8.14 -18.62 -15.70
N VAL A 9 -7.50 -18.79 -14.56
CA VAL A 9 -8.09 -19.56 -13.46
C VAL A 9 -9.21 -18.72 -12.87
N GLY A 10 -10.44 -19.03 -13.27
CA GLY A 10 -11.65 -18.45 -12.69
C GLY A 10 -11.80 -18.90 -11.24
N PHE A 11 -11.56 -17.96 -10.33
CA PHE A 11 -11.81 -18.16 -8.91
C PHE A 11 -13.23 -17.67 -8.57
N ALA A 12 -14.17 -18.59 -8.44
CA ALA A 12 -15.43 -18.30 -7.80
C ALA A 12 -15.21 -18.10 -6.28
N PRO A 13 -15.62 -16.98 -5.68
CA PRO A 13 -15.55 -16.80 -4.25
C PRO A 13 -16.56 -17.72 -3.57
N ALA A 14 -16.09 -18.70 -2.82
CA ALA A 14 -16.92 -19.37 -1.83
C ALA A 14 -17.18 -18.36 -0.70
N ALA A 15 -18.43 -17.97 -0.52
CA ALA A 15 -18.84 -17.13 0.60
C ALA A 15 -18.66 -17.91 1.91
N LEU A 16 -17.54 -17.70 2.56
CA LEU A 16 -17.30 -18.12 3.93
C LEU A 16 -17.49 -16.87 4.80
N TRP A 17 -18.54 -16.87 5.60
CA TRP A 17 -18.79 -15.89 6.64
C TRP A 17 -17.78 -16.14 7.76
N GLY A 18 -16.63 -15.54 7.68
CA GLY A 18 -15.60 -15.60 8.69
C GLY A 18 -15.46 -14.24 9.37
N GLN A 19 -15.10 -14.21 10.66
CA GLN A 19 -14.73 -12.98 11.37
C GLN A 19 -13.53 -12.37 10.67
N GLN A 20 -13.47 -11.06 10.54
CA GLN A 20 -12.30 -10.38 10.00
C GLN A 20 -11.09 -10.71 10.86
N GLY A 21 -10.02 -11.16 10.24
CA GLY A 21 -8.79 -11.42 10.98
C GLY A 21 -8.39 -10.18 11.75
N ALA A 22 -8.23 -10.29 13.07
CA ALA A 22 -7.78 -9.20 13.91
C ALA A 22 -6.53 -8.57 13.26
N GLY A 23 -6.48 -7.24 13.16
CA GLY A 23 -5.38 -6.49 12.57
C GLY A 23 -5.51 -6.12 11.08
N ALA A 24 -6.53 -6.59 10.38
CA ALA A 24 -6.77 -6.16 8.99
C ALA A 24 -7.08 -4.67 8.91
N GLU A 25 -7.85 -4.17 9.85
CA GLU A 25 -8.18 -2.75 9.98
C GLU A 25 -6.94 -1.87 10.20
N LEU A 26 -5.90 -2.36 10.85
CA LEU A 26 -4.64 -1.62 11.01
C LEU A 26 -3.97 -1.36 9.67
N TRP A 27 -4.00 -2.32 8.75
CA TRP A 27 -3.45 -2.13 7.41
C TRP A 27 -4.32 -1.20 6.55
N ARG A 28 -5.64 -1.21 6.74
CA ARG A 28 -6.53 -0.24 6.10
C ARG A 28 -6.22 1.18 6.58
N VAL A 29 -6.06 1.37 7.90
CA VAL A 29 -5.62 2.66 8.44
C VAL A 29 -4.27 3.07 7.85
N ALA A 30 -3.33 2.14 7.65
CA ALA A 30 -2.09 2.44 6.95
C ALA A 30 -2.31 2.83 5.48
N ALA A 31 -3.23 2.18 4.77
CA ALA A 31 -3.53 2.49 3.37
C ALA A 31 -4.13 3.89 3.19
N THR A 32 -4.96 4.35 4.14
CA THR A 32 -5.57 5.69 4.06
C THR A 32 -4.57 6.84 4.13
N THR A 33 -3.35 6.60 4.62
CA THR A 33 -2.28 7.62 4.63
C THR A 33 -1.49 7.71 3.31
N LEU A 34 -1.84 6.89 2.31
CA LEU A 34 -1.18 6.94 1.00
C LEU A 34 -1.66 8.15 0.20
N PRO A 35 -0.75 8.98 -0.32
CA PRO A 35 -1.12 10.11 -1.18
C PRO A 35 -1.39 9.69 -2.64
N LEU A 36 -1.52 8.39 -2.87
CA LEU A 36 -1.77 7.73 -4.15
C LEU A 36 -2.67 6.52 -3.93
N PRO A 37 -3.56 6.18 -4.86
CA PRO A 37 -4.25 4.89 -4.82
C PRO A 37 -3.26 3.73 -4.66
N PRO A 38 -3.49 2.75 -3.77
CA PRO A 38 -2.54 1.67 -3.47
C PRO A 38 -2.04 0.94 -4.71
N ALA A 39 -2.93 0.63 -5.67
CA ALA A 39 -2.56 -0.01 -6.94
C ALA A 39 -1.56 0.80 -7.77
N LEU A 40 -1.62 2.13 -7.70
CA LEU A 40 -0.78 3.07 -8.46
C LEU A 40 0.46 3.51 -7.69
N SER A 41 0.61 3.14 -6.43
CA SER A 41 1.73 3.55 -5.60
C SER A 41 3.07 3.22 -6.27
N THR A 42 4.01 4.17 -6.22
CA THR A 42 5.35 4.08 -6.81
C THR A 42 6.44 4.51 -5.84
N SER A 43 6.11 4.70 -4.55
CA SER A 43 7.10 4.96 -3.51
C SER A 43 8.07 3.78 -3.36
N GLY A 44 9.17 3.98 -2.66
CA GLY A 44 10.11 2.90 -2.39
C GLY A 44 9.44 1.69 -1.71
N ALA A 45 8.50 1.93 -0.81
CA ALA A 45 7.74 0.90 -0.11
C ALA A 45 6.50 0.39 -0.89
N ALA A 46 6.27 0.87 -2.09
CA ALA A 46 5.09 0.54 -2.89
C ALA A 46 4.95 -0.97 -3.21
N ALA A 47 6.05 -1.73 -3.18
CA ALA A 47 6.00 -3.18 -3.36
C ALA A 47 5.19 -3.89 -2.26
N PHE A 48 5.00 -3.25 -1.11
CA PHE A 48 4.10 -3.73 -0.06
C PHE A 48 2.63 -3.69 -0.49
N TRP A 49 2.22 -2.67 -1.26
CA TRP A 49 0.83 -2.46 -1.70
C TRP A 49 0.52 -3.08 -3.07
N ASN A 50 1.50 -3.03 -3.97
CA ASN A 50 1.39 -3.62 -5.31
C ASN A 50 2.74 -4.18 -5.72
N PRO A 51 2.92 -5.50 -5.80
CA PRO A 51 4.19 -6.10 -6.20
C PRO A 51 4.59 -5.82 -7.66
N ALA A 52 3.66 -5.41 -8.53
CA ALA A 52 3.94 -5.03 -9.93
C ALA A 52 4.59 -3.64 -10.03
N GLN A 53 5.74 -3.46 -9.40
CA GLN A 53 6.45 -2.20 -9.44
C GLN A 53 7.17 -1.98 -10.77
N PRO A 54 7.31 -0.71 -11.23
CA PRO A 54 8.20 -0.38 -12.33
C PRO A 54 9.63 -0.87 -12.05
N ALA A 55 10.34 -1.23 -13.11
CA ALA A 55 11.73 -1.63 -12.99
C ALA A 55 12.57 -0.47 -12.42
N ILE A 56 13.38 -0.78 -11.41
CA ILE A 56 14.39 0.17 -10.92
C ILE A 56 15.56 0.18 -11.89
N PRO A 57 16.03 1.37 -12.32
CA PRO A 57 17.22 1.46 -13.15
C PRO A 57 18.49 1.11 -12.38
N GLU A 58 18.52 1.30 -11.08
CA GLU A 58 19.62 1.00 -10.17
C GLU A 58 19.72 -0.51 -9.86
N ARG A 59 20.85 -0.95 -9.25
CA ARG A 59 21.03 -2.35 -8.82
C ARG A 59 20.11 -2.72 -7.68
N ALA A 60 19.94 -1.81 -6.74
CA ALA A 60 19.10 -2.05 -5.58
C ALA A 60 18.41 -0.76 -5.09
N SER A 61 17.34 -0.93 -4.36
CA SER A 61 16.70 0.14 -3.58
C SER A 61 16.32 -0.36 -2.19
N LEU A 62 16.44 0.54 -1.22
CA LEU A 62 15.99 0.34 0.14
C LEU A 62 15.00 1.46 0.45
N ALA A 63 13.86 1.13 1.02
CA ALA A 63 12.90 2.13 1.46
C ALA A 63 12.36 1.79 2.84
N PHE A 64 12.05 2.84 3.59
CA PHE A 64 11.50 2.78 4.91
C PHE A 64 10.43 3.87 5.05
N GLU A 65 9.27 3.51 5.59
CA GLU A 65 8.16 4.43 5.86
C GLU A 65 7.70 4.27 7.30
N VAL A 66 7.43 5.39 7.96
CA VAL A 66 6.82 5.47 9.28
C VAL A 66 5.43 6.03 9.12
N ILE A 67 4.47 5.45 9.82
CA ILE A 67 3.07 5.85 9.83
C ILE A 67 2.70 6.15 11.28
N GLU A 68 2.05 7.28 11.47
CA GLU A 68 1.56 7.72 12.77
C GLU A 68 0.15 8.28 12.60
N THR A 69 -0.79 7.75 13.34
CA THR A 69 -2.17 8.24 13.35
C THR A 69 -2.39 9.27 14.46
N ALA A 70 -3.55 9.90 14.47
CA ALA A 70 -3.94 10.77 15.57
C ALA A 70 -3.90 10.03 16.91
N PRO A 71 -3.59 10.71 18.02
CA PRO A 71 -3.58 10.10 19.35
C PRO A 71 -4.89 9.42 19.74
N THR A 72 -6.01 9.90 19.19
CA THR A 72 -7.35 9.30 19.39
C THR A 72 -7.48 7.91 18.79
N VAL A 73 -6.70 7.59 17.75
CA VAL A 73 -6.61 6.25 17.14
C VAL A 73 -5.47 5.46 17.76
N GLY A 74 -4.36 6.14 18.07
CA GLY A 74 -3.19 5.57 18.74
C GLY A 74 -2.46 4.50 17.91
N ALA A 75 -2.74 4.40 16.60
CA ALA A 75 -2.07 3.42 15.75
C ALA A 75 -0.79 4.01 15.16
N SER A 76 0.27 3.22 15.19
CA SER A 76 1.54 3.57 14.56
C SER A 76 2.15 2.36 13.86
N GLY A 77 3.08 2.60 12.94
CA GLY A 77 3.73 1.49 12.28
C GLY A 77 4.84 1.87 11.33
N VAL A 78 5.42 0.84 10.76
CA VAL A 78 6.53 0.93 9.82
C VAL A 78 6.32 0.00 8.64
N ILE A 79 6.81 0.42 7.48
CA ILE A 79 6.93 -0.43 6.29
C ILE A 79 8.37 -0.29 5.77
N ALA A 80 9.01 -1.41 5.49
CA ALA A 80 10.34 -1.44 4.90
C ALA A 80 10.36 -2.36 3.68
N THR A 81 11.10 -1.98 2.66
CA THR A 81 11.30 -2.81 1.47
C THR A 81 12.75 -2.75 1.01
N VAL A 82 13.25 -3.89 0.56
CA VAL A 82 14.52 -4.02 -0.15
C VAL A 82 14.23 -4.64 -1.49
N ARG A 83 14.71 -4.05 -2.57
CA ARG A 83 14.58 -4.62 -3.92
C ARG A 83 15.93 -4.66 -4.60
N VAL A 84 16.23 -5.75 -5.28
CA VAL A 84 17.44 -5.97 -6.04
C VAL A 84 17.09 -6.38 -7.46
N ARG A 85 17.74 -5.79 -8.44
CA ARG A 85 17.58 -6.19 -9.84
C ARG A 85 18.44 -7.43 -10.13
N VAL A 86 17.80 -8.51 -10.55
CA VAL A 86 18.43 -9.78 -10.88
C VAL A 86 18.10 -10.15 -12.34
N ARG A 87 19.07 -10.01 -13.25
CA ARG A 87 18.88 -10.39 -14.65
C ARG A 87 19.01 -11.92 -14.81
N PRO A 88 18.14 -12.57 -15.57
CA PRO A 88 16.99 -12.09 -16.34
C PRO A 88 15.66 -12.07 -15.56
N LEU A 89 15.65 -12.41 -14.26
CA LEU A 89 14.45 -12.64 -13.44
C LEU A 89 13.60 -11.38 -13.18
N GLY A 90 14.16 -10.19 -13.39
CA GLY A 90 13.50 -8.92 -13.07
C GLY A 90 14.00 -8.34 -11.76
N GLN A 91 13.13 -8.14 -10.79
CA GLN A 91 13.43 -7.64 -9.46
C GLN A 91 12.98 -8.66 -8.42
N VAL A 92 13.80 -8.87 -7.41
CA VAL A 92 13.47 -9.64 -6.22
C VAL A 92 13.69 -8.78 -4.99
N GLY A 93 12.98 -9.06 -3.92
CA GLY A 93 13.12 -8.26 -2.72
C GLY A 93 12.45 -8.87 -1.50
N LEU A 94 12.53 -8.10 -0.42
CA LEU A 94 11.84 -8.38 0.83
C LEU A 94 10.93 -7.20 1.16
N VAL A 95 9.80 -7.50 1.74
CA VAL A 95 8.87 -6.54 2.30
C VAL A 95 8.64 -6.87 3.77
N TYR A 96 8.66 -5.85 4.60
CA TYR A 96 8.31 -5.96 6.01
C TYR A 96 7.33 -4.85 6.35
N GLY A 97 6.34 -5.14 7.15
CA GLY A 97 5.41 -4.17 7.69
C GLY A 97 5.00 -4.54 9.11
N ARG A 98 4.82 -3.54 9.95
CA ARG A 98 4.23 -3.70 11.28
C ARG A 98 3.38 -2.48 11.59
N MET A 99 2.15 -2.74 12.04
CA MET A 99 1.21 -1.75 12.55
C MET A 99 0.71 -2.20 13.91
N GLY A 100 0.48 -1.28 14.83
CA GLY A 100 -0.04 -1.62 16.15
C GLY A 100 -0.69 -0.42 16.81
N ILE A 101 -1.46 -0.68 17.86
CA ILE A 101 -1.98 0.32 18.78
C ILE A 101 -1.22 0.18 20.08
N GLY A 102 -0.56 1.24 20.50
CA GLY A 102 0.11 1.32 21.79
C GLY A 102 -0.86 1.67 22.91
N ASP A 103 -0.38 1.50 24.14
CA ASP A 103 -1.00 2.02 25.36
C ASP A 103 -2.46 1.57 25.61
N LEU A 104 -2.88 0.43 25.04
CA LEU A 104 -4.14 -0.20 25.39
C LEU A 104 -4.03 -0.75 26.82
N VAL A 105 -4.78 -0.16 27.73
CA VAL A 105 -4.76 -0.53 29.15
C VAL A 105 -5.90 -1.52 29.43
N ARG A 106 -5.55 -2.62 30.09
CA ARG A 106 -6.54 -3.56 30.58
C ARG A 106 -7.28 -2.94 31.77
N THR A 107 -8.59 -2.88 31.69
CA THR A 107 -9.43 -2.44 32.83
C THR A 107 -9.90 -3.64 33.62
N SER A 108 -9.81 -3.57 34.94
CA SER A 108 -10.38 -4.58 35.85
C SER A 108 -11.36 -3.90 36.81
N LEU A 109 -12.35 -4.66 37.27
CA LEU A 109 -13.26 -4.22 38.31
C LEU A 109 -12.63 -4.32 39.73
N SER A 110 -11.43 -4.89 39.80
CA SER A 110 -10.63 -4.99 41.05
C SER A 110 -9.80 -3.70 41.21
N PRO A 111 -9.65 -3.19 42.44
CA PRO A 111 -8.76 -2.05 42.70
C PRO A 111 -7.26 -2.40 42.63
N ASP A 112 -6.88 -3.53 42.04
CA ASP A 112 -5.50 -3.94 41.86
C ASP A 112 -4.74 -3.01 40.90
N PRO A 113 -3.55 -2.53 41.26
CA PRO A 113 -2.97 -1.33 40.71
C PRO A 113 -2.32 -1.46 39.34
N ASP A 114 -2.25 -2.59 38.70
CA ASP A 114 -1.71 -2.69 37.32
C ASP A 114 -2.19 -3.95 36.58
N PRO A 115 -3.30 -3.85 35.83
CA PRO A 115 -3.77 -4.98 35.04
C PRO A 115 -2.91 -5.24 33.77
N GLY A 116 -1.88 -4.43 33.53
CA GLY A 116 -0.99 -4.55 32.39
C GLY A 116 -1.54 -3.95 31.09
N THR A 117 -0.71 -3.96 30.06
CA THR A 117 -1.07 -3.49 28.70
C THR A 117 -1.60 -4.64 27.85
N ILE A 118 -2.45 -4.32 26.88
CA ILE A 118 -2.95 -5.25 25.88
C ILE A 118 -2.11 -5.07 24.63
N PRO A 119 -1.27 -6.03 24.22
CA PRO A 119 -0.57 -5.96 22.95
C PRO A 119 -1.57 -6.10 21.79
N TYR A 120 -1.60 -5.10 20.88
CA TYR A 120 -2.37 -5.18 19.67
C TYR A 120 -1.52 -4.73 18.48
N TYR A 121 -1.11 -5.68 17.67
CA TYR A 121 -0.34 -5.42 16.45
C TYR A 121 -0.59 -6.46 15.37
N THR A 122 -0.28 -6.08 14.14
CA THR A 122 -0.12 -6.98 13.01
C THR A 122 1.24 -6.74 12.37
N GLN A 123 1.94 -7.81 11.98
CA GLN A 123 3.20 -7.72 11.27
C GLN A 123 3.23 -8.69 10.09
N THR A 124 3.98 -8.31 9.07
CA THR A 124 4.09 -9.05 7.82
C THR A 124 5.54 -9.06 7.37
N LEU A 125 6.06 -10.24 7.01
CA LEU A 125 7.36 -10.41 6.36
C LEU A 125 7.17 -11.24 5.10
N GLY A 126 7.60 -10.72 3.95
CA GLY A 126 7.40 -11.38 2.66
C GLY A 126 8.58 -11.26 1.72
N ALA A 127 8.64 -12.21 0.78
CA ALA A 127 9.49 -12.17 -0.38
C ALA A 127 8.67 -11.69 -1.58
N THR A 128 9.17 -10.69 -2.30
CA THR A 128 8.51 -10.11 -3.47
C THR A 128 9.32 -10.35 -4.73
N TRP A 129 8.62 -10.57 -5.82
CA TRP A 129 9.16 -10.67 -7.16
C TRP A 129 8.36 -9.75 -8.10
N GLY A 130 9.05 -9.10 -9.02
CA GLY A 130 8.44 -8.31 -10.08
C GLY A 130 9.24 -8.36 -11.37
N SER A 131 8.56 -8.37 -12.50
CA SER A 131 9.18 -8.41 -13.81
C SER A 131 8.43 -7.53 -14.81
N ALA A 132 9.20 -6.83 -15.65
CA ALA A 132 8.66 -6.13 -16.81
C ALA A 132 8.57 -7.07 -17.99
N LEU A 133 7.44 -7.07 -18.69
CA LEU A 133 7.17 -7.90 -19.85
C LEU A 133 7.15 -7.07 -21.14
N GLY A 134 7.66 -7.64 -22.22
CA GLY A 134 7.41 -7.15 -23.59
C GLY A 134 7.78 -5.69 -23.84
N GLY A 135 9.01 -5.27 -23.55
CA GLY A 135 9.50 -3.93 -23.87
C GLY A 135 9.16 -2.84 -22.85
N GLY A 136 8.75 -3.22 -21.62
CA GLY A 136 8.69 -2.29 -20.48
C GLY A 136 7.34 -1.65 -20.18
N GLY A 137 6.34 -1.81 -21.04
CA GLY A 137 5.00 -1.24 -20.80
C GLY A 137 4.12 -2.02 -19.81
N THR A 138 4.45 -3.29 -19.57
CA THR A 138 3.71 -4.15 -18.64
C THR A 138 4.62 -4.65 -17.53
N ALA A 139 4.18 -4.59 -16.30
CA ALA A 139 4.86 -5.21 -15.16
C ALA A 139 3.89 -6.17 -14.45
N LEU A 140 4.40 -7.29 -14.01
CA LEU A 140 3.73 -8.24 -13.14
C LEU A 140 4.57 -8.43 -11.88
N GLY A 141 3.91 -8.79 -10.78
CA GLY A 141 4.59 -9.08 -9.53
C GLY A 141 3.78 -9.99 -8.63
N ALA A 142 4.49 -10.62 -7.70
CA ALA A 142 3.91 -11.42 -6.65
C ALA A 142 4.69 -11.25 -5.34
N THR A 143 4.01 -11.33 -4.22
CA THR A 143 4.61 -11.35 -2.88
C THR A 143 4.03 -12.51 -2.10
N LEU A 144 4.89 -13.41 -1.64
CA LEU A 144 4.52 -14.43 -0.65
C LEU A 144 4.96 -13.92 0.72
N ALA A 145 4.02 -13.79 1.64
CA ALA A 145 4.29 -13.24 2.95
C ALA A 145 3.70 -14.09 4.07
N TYR A 146 4.38 -14.06 5.20
CA TYR A 146 3.91 -14.56 6.48
C TYR A 146 3.39 -13.36 7.29
N GLN A 147 2.17 -13.46 7.76
CA GLN A 147 1.52 -12.46 8.59
C GLN A 147 1.21 -13.03 9.96
N GLU A 148 1.50 -12.25 10.98
CA GLU A 148 1.18 -12.51 12.37
C GLU A 148 0.35 -11.34 12.91
N THR A 149 -0.66 -11.65 13.69
CA THR A 149 -1.48 -10.69 14.42
C THR A 149 -1.58 -11.13 15.86
N GLN A 150 -1.33 -10.20 16.77
CA GLN A 150 -1.46 -10.37 18.21
C GLN A 150 -2.55 -9.43 18.72
N LEU A 151 -3.51 -9.97 19.43
CA LEU A 151 -4.50 -9.22 20.18
C LEU A 151 -4.62 -9.84 21.57
N ASP A 152 -4.11 -9.14 22.57
CA ASP A 152 -3.99 -9.63 23.93
C ASP A 152 -3.22 -10.97 24.00
N ALA A 153 -3.84 -12.01 24.54
CA ALA A 153 -3.29 -13.36 24.62
C ALA A 153 -3.47 -14.18 23.33
N GLU A 154 -4.29 -13.69 22.41
CA GLU A 154 -4.57 -14.38 21.15
C GLU A 154 -3.57 -14.00 20.07
N GLN A 155 -2.94 -15.02 19.51
CA GLN A 155 -2.05 -14.87 18.36
C GLN A 155 -2.60 -15.66 17.18
N SER A 156 -2.67 -15.02 16.03
CA SER A 156 -3.04 -15.66 14.78
C SER A 156 -1.94 -15.48 13.73
N THR A 157 -1.73 -16.50 12.92
CA THR A 157 -0.72 -16.48 11.85
C THR A 157 -1.29 -17.00 10.56
N ARG A 158 -0.83 -16.46 9.43
CA ARG A 158 -1.24 -16.93 8.10
C ARG A 158 -0.19 -16.65 7.03
N TRP A 159 -0.27 -17.40 5.95
CA TRP A 159 0.43 -17.08 4.72
C TRP A 159 -0.49 -16.33 3.76
N THR A 160 0.04 -15.30 3.10
CA THR A 160 -0.66 -14.51 2.10
C THR A 160 0.11 -14.50 0.79
N LEU A 161 -0.63 -14.42 -0.32
CA LEU A 161 -0.08 -14.29 -1.66
C LEU A 161 -0.70 -13.05 -2.32
N ASP A 162 0.09 -12.03 -2.51
CA ASP A 162 -0.31 -10.84 -3.24
C ASP A 162 0.14 -10.96 -4.69
N VAL A 163 -0.72 -10.56 -5.60
CA VAL A 163 -0.44 -10.53 -7.04
C VAL A 163 -0.75 -9.15 -7.57
N GLY A 164 0.14 -8.62 -8.38
CA GLY A 164 -0.03 -7.31 -8.99
C GLY A 164 0.19 -7.32 -10.50
N ALA A 165 -0.50 -6.41 -11.17
CA ALA A 165 -0.31 -6.10 -12.57
C ALA A 165 -0.32 -4.59 -12.78
N ARG A 166 0.55 -4.10 -13.66
CA ARG A 166 0.59 -2.71 -14.08
C ARG A 166 0.86 -2.66 -15.58
N ARG A 167 0.14 -1.80 -16.30
CA ARG A 167 0.37 -1.59 -17.72
C ARG A 167 0.29 -0.11 -18.07
N SER A 168 1.35 0.37 -18.69
CA SER A 168 1.40 1.73 -19.27
C SER A 168 1.13 1.64 -20.78
N PHE A 169 0.09 2.34 -21.20
CA PHE A 169 -0.24 2.55 -22.61
C PHE A 169 0.35 3.89 -23.03
N SER A 170 1.53 3.89 -23.61
CA SER A 170 2.34 5.10 -23.77
C SER A 170 2.65 5.75 -22.40
N ASP A 171 3.26 6.94 -22.43
CA ASP A 171 3.46 7.72 -21.20
C ASP A 171 2.19 8.42 -20.70
N ALA A 172 1.06 8.25 -21.40
CA ALA A 172 -0.15 9.01 -21.13
C ALA A 172 -1.10 8.31 -20.16
N VAL A 173 -1.22 6.99 -20.22
CA VAL A 173 -2.18 6.22 -19.42
C VAL A 173 -1.50 5.04 -18.78
N THR A 174 -1.75 4.85 -17.49
CA THR A 174 -1.33 3.65 -16.72
C THR A 174 -2.53 3.04 -16.05
N LEU A 175 -2.68 1.72 -16.19
CA LEU A 175 -3.62 0.90 -15.43
C LEU A 175 -2.84 0.03 -14.45
N ALA A 176 -3.39 -0.16 -13.26
CA ALA A 176 -2.81 -1.05 -12.26
C ALA A 176 -3.90 -1.77 -11.47
N ALA A 177 -3.60 -2.99 -11.06
CA ALA A 177 -4.43 -3.76 -10.14
C ALA A 177 -3.53 -4.59 -9.23
N ALA A 178 -4.00 -4.85 -8.02
CA ALA A 178 -3.31 -5.73 -7.07
C ALA A 178 -4.30 -6.40 -6.14
N THR A 179 -3.96 -7.61 -5.69
CA THR A 179 -4.52 -8.22 -4.49
C THR A 179 -3.61 -7.92 -3.31
N HIS A 180 -4.16 -7.75 -2.14
CA HIS A 180 -3.41 -7.55 -0.93
C HIS A 180 -3.92 -8.48 0.17
N PHE A 181 -2.99 -9.17 0.85
CA PHE A 181 -3.27 -10.15 1.90
C PHE A 181 -4.20 -11.30 1.49
N PHE A 182 -4.12 -11.70 0.23
CA PHE A 182 -4.90 -12.82 -0.26
C PHE A 182 -4.42 -14.14 0.38
N SER A 183 -5.30 -14.85 1.08
CA SER A 183 -5.01 -16.14 1.68
C SER A 183 -6.11 -17.14 1.40
N ARG A 184 -5.76 -18.25 0.75
CA ARG A 184 -6.63 -19.44 0.63
C ARG A 184 -6.28 -20.52 1.67
N PHE A 185 -5.15 -20.35 2.34
CA PHE A 185 -4.60 -21.38 3.22
C PHE A 185 -5.00 -21.17 4.69
N ALA A 186 -5.62 -20.05 5.02
CA ALA A 186 -6.16 -19.82 6.34
C ALA A 186 -7.59 -20.38 6.41
N THR A 187 -7.81 -21.25 7.38
CA THR A 187 -9.15 -21.65 7.79
C THR A 187 -9.74 -20.50 8.60
N GLY A 188 -10.49 -19.63 7.95
CA GLY A 188 -11.11 -18.45 8.56
C GLY A 188 -10.39 -17.15 8.15
N ASP A 189 -11.13 -16.18 7.76
CA ASP A 189 -10.87 -14.75 7.69
C ASP A 189 -9.61 -14.23 7.01
N ALA A 190 -9.67 -14.21 5.72
CA ALA A 190 -8.77 -13.36 4.99
C ALA A 190 -9.40 -11.98 4.81
N ALA A 191 -8.88 -10.97 5.45
CA ALA A 191 -9.07 -9.60 5.03
C ALA A 191 -8.36 -9.44 3.67
N GLN A 192 -9.03 -9.85 2.63
CA GLN A 192 -8.54 -9.73 1.26
C GLN A 192 -8.95 -8.37 0.75
N GLU A 193 -7.98 -7.63 0.26
CA GLU A 193 -8.24 -6.36 -0.40
C GLU A 193 -7.88 -6.48 -1.89
N LEU A 194 -8.72 -5.87 -2.72
CA LEU A 194 -8.48 -5.72 -4.14
C LEU A 194 -8.33 -4.23 -4.44
N TYR A 195 -7.25 -3.89 -5.08
CA TYR A 195 -6.94 -2.53 -5.51
C TYR A 195 -7.00 -2.43 -7.03
N GLY A 196 -7.67 -1.41 -7.54
CA GLY A 196 -7.66 -1.00 -8.94
C GLY A 196 -7.25 0.44 -9.07
N GLY A 197 -6.61 0.81 -10.18
CA GLY A 197 -6.24 2.19 -10.38
C GLY A 197 -5.98 2.53 -11.85
N VAL A 198 -6.31 3.77 -12.20
CA VAL A 198 -5.97 4.39 -13.48
C VAL A 198 -5.30 5.73 -13.24
N GLU A 199 -4.21 6.00 -13.95
CA GLU A 199 -3.52 7.28 -13.99
C GLU A 199 -3.49 7.79 -15.42
N VAL A 200 -3.82 9.07 -15.60
CA VAL A 200 -3.80 9.74 -16.89
C VAL A 200 -2.93 10.99 -16.79
N ARG A 201 -1.99 11.16 -17.72
CA ARG A 201 -1.22 12.39 -17.86
C ARG A 201 -2.09 13.45 -18.54
N VAL A 202 -2.48 14.46 -17.75
CA VAL A 202 -3.35 15.55 -18.21
C VAL A 202 -2.53 16.62 -18.95
N TRP A 203 -1.34 16.91 -18.47
CA TRP A 203 -0.45 17.90 -19.06
C TRP A 203 1.01 17.51 -18.87
N HIS A 204 1.84 17.89 -19.84
CA HIS A 204 3.29 17.77 -19.79
C HIS A 204 3.91 18.89 -20.63
N GLY A 205 4.79 19.68 -20.06
CA GLY A 205 5.38 20.80 -20.75
C GLY A 205 6.48 21.51 -19.95
N PRO A 206 7.12 22.52 -20.55
CA PRO A 206 8.10 23.33 -19.86
C PRO A 206 7.43 24.19 -18.78
N LEU A 207 8.06 24.28 -17.62
CA LEU A 207 7.66 25.12 -16.51
C LEU A 207 8.90 25.54 -15.70
N TRP A 208 9.13 26.85 -15.55
CA TRP A 208 10.26 27.43 -14.79
C TRP A 208 11.64 26.84 -15.15
N GLY A 209 11.91 26.63 -16.43
CA GLY A 209 13.20 26.11 -16.91
C GLY A 209 13.38 24.59 -16.75
N THR A 210 12.39 23.88 -16.26
CA THR A 210 12.35 22.42 -16.18
C THR A 210 11.07 21.87 -16.82
N ARG A 211 10.82 20.57 -16.70
CA ARG A 211 9.58 19.94 -17.20
C ARG A 211 8.61 19.70 -16.05
N GLY A 212 7.38 20.18 -16.22
CA GLY A 212 6.26 19.88 -15.35
C GLY A 212 5.37 18.79 -15.94
N THR A 213 4.76 17.99 -15.08
CA THR A 213 3.78 16.96 -15.46
C THR A 213 2.61 16.99 -14.47
N LEU A 214 1.38 17.08 -15.00
CA LEU A 214 0.15 16.96 -14.23
C LEU A 214 -0.52 15.64 -14.57
N ARG A 215 -0.91 14.89 -13.53
CA ARG A 215 -1.59 13.60 -13.66
C ARG A 215 -2.92 13.63 -12.92
N GLY A 216 -3.95 13.06 -13.53
CA GLY A 216 -5.19 12.70 -12.87
C GLY A 216 -5.19 11.22 -12.53
N ARG A 217 -5.79 10.85 -11.40
CA ARG A 217 -5.84 9.47 -10.92
C ARG A 217 -7.21 9.12 -10.40
N TYR A 218 -7.58 7.87 -10.61
CA TYR A 218 -8.72 7.26 -9.95
C TYR A 218 -8.29 5.90 -9.41
N GLY A 219 -8.73 5.59 -8.21
CA GLY A 219 -8.51 4.32 -7.56
C GLY A 219 -9.79 3.75 -6.97
N ILE A 220 -9.81 2.45 -6.80
CA ILE A 220 -10.84 1.72 -6.09
C ILE A 220 -10.17 0.70 -5.18
N ALA A 221 -10.61 0.65 -3.93
CA ALA A 221 -10.24 -0.38 -2.98
C ALA A 221 -11.50 -1.12 -2.54
N THR A 222 -11.45 -2.45 -2.54
CA THR A 222 -12.56 -3.29 -2.09
C THR A 222 -12.04 -4.36 -1.15
N ALA A 223 -12.79 -4.65 -0.11
CA ALA A 223 -12.54 -5.76 0.79
C ALA A 223 -13.82 -6.58 0.97
N HIS A 224 -13.66 -7.84 1.34
CA HIS A 224 -14.81 -8.74 1.54
C HIS A 224 -15.73 -8.21 2.65
N GLY A 225 -17.00 -8.09 2.34
CA GLY A 225 -18.03 -7.62 3.29
C GLY A 225 -18.12 -6.09 3.44
N PHE A 226 -17.34 -5.32 2.67
CA PHE A 226 -17.36 -3.85 2.70
C PHE A 226 -17.77 -3.25 1.36
N SER A 227 -18.34 -2.05 1.42
CA SER A 227 -18.51 -1.22 0.24
C SER A 227 -17.17 -0.77 -0.31
N ALA A 228 -17.11 -0.54 -1.61
CA ALA A 228 -15.89 -0.06 -2.24
C ALA A 228 -15.56 1.37 -1.81
N ASP A 229 -14.28 1.61 -1.56
CA ASP A 229 -13.73 2.94 -1.38
C ASP A 229 -13.27 3.50 -2.72
N HIS A 230 -13.63 4.75 -3.01
CA HIS A 230 -13.31 5.41 -4.27
C HIS A 230 -12.33 6.55 -4.02
N GLN A 231 -11.22 6.55 -4.75
CA GLN A 231 -10.12 7.50 -4.59
C GLN A 231 -9.96 8.33 -5.86
N PHE A 232 -10.03 9.65 -5.73
CA PHE A 232 -9.81 10.61 -6.81
C PHE A 232 -8.55 11.40 -6.50
N GLY A 233 -7.59 11.39 -7.40
CA GLY A 233 -6.28 11.99 -7.15
C GLY A 233 -5.82 12.92 -8.25
N ALA A 234 -4.96 13.85 -7.86
CA ALA A 234 -4.15 14.66 -8.74
C ALA A 234 -2.70 14.62 -8.28
N GLY A 235 -1.77 14.60 -9.22
CA GLY A 235 -0.34 14.65 -8.93
C GLY A 235 0.35 15.63 -9.85
N PHE A 236 1.25 16.40 -9.28
CA PHE A 236 2.12 17.31 -10.00
C PHE A 236 3.58 16.96 -9.77
N GLU A 237 4.36 16.88 -10.83
CA GLU A 237 5.79 16.61 -10.80
C GLU A 237 6.54 17.77 -11.47
N LEU A 238 7.59 18.28 -10.83
CA LEU A 238 8.47 19.30 -11.38
C LEU A 238 9.88 18.71 -11.48
N GLY A 239 10.27 18.36 -12.68
CA GLY A 239 11.47 17.57 -12.92
C GLY A 239 11.44 16.23 -12.17
N PRO A 240 12.60 15.57 -12.01
CA PRO A 240 12.71 14.34 -11.24
C PRO A 240 12.80 14.57 -9.72
N GLN A 241 12.99 15.84 -9.29
CA GLN A 241 13.32 16.17 -7.92
C GLN A 241 12.11 16.41 -7.02
N PHE A 242 11.05 16.98 -7.56
CA PHE A 242 9.91 17.41 -6.77
C PHE A 242 8.62 16.80 -7.26
N GLY A 243 7.75 16.41 -6.35
CA GLY A 243 6.40 15.97 -6.63
C GLY A 243 5.47 16.30 -5.48
N CYS A 244 4.22 16.62 -5.81
CA CYS A 244 3.14 16.71 -4.84
C CYS A 244 1.92 15.94 -5.34
N ASP A 245 1.17 15.39 -4.42
CA ASP A 245 0.02 14.55 -4.68
C ASP A 245 -1.13 14.96 -3.77
N LEU A 246 -2.35 14.86 -4.27
CA LEU A 246 -3.59 15.01 -3.53
C LEU A 246 -4.49 13.84 -3.88
N VAL A 247 -5.06 13.20 -2.87
CA VAL A 247 -6.11 12.20 -3.03
C VAL A 247 -7.29 12.60 -2.18
N VAL A 248 -8.48 12.54 -2.75
CA VAL A 248 -9.74 12.64 -2.04
C VAL A 248 -10.41 11.28 -2.13
N GLU A 249 -10.69 10.70 -1.00
CA GLU A 249 -11.28 9.36 -0.87
C GLU A 249 -12.71 9.47 -0.36
N ARG A 250 -13.61 8.78 -1.05
CA ARG A 250 -14.94 8.49 -0.55
C ARG A 250 -14.90 7.12 0.12
N GLU A 251 -14.85 7.14 1.42
CA GLU A 251 -14.83 5.94 2.24
C GLU A 251 -16.26 5.37 2.37
N GLY A 252 -16.44 4.12 1.97
CA GLY A 252 -17.70 3.39 2.08
C GLY A 252 -17.64 2.25 3.10
N SER A 253 -16.45 1.95 3.58
CA SER A 253 -16.15 0.72 4.33
C SER A 253 -16.79 0.64 5.71
N TYR A 254 -17.10 1.77 6.36
CA TYR A 254 -17.60 1.78 7.74
C TYR A 254 -19.10 2.14 7.85
N GLY A 255 -19.87 1.92 6.80
CA GLY A 255 -21.35 2.06 6.84
C GLY A 255 -21.88 3.48 6.77
N GLN A 256 -21.04 4.49 6.93
CA GLN A 256 -21.35 5.90 6.67
C GLN A 256 -20.33 6.43 5.67
N ALA A 257 -20.82 6.88 4.52
CA ALA A 257 -19.95 7.47 3.51
C ALA A 257 -19.31 8.76 4.05
N GLY A 258 -18.00 8.72 4.26
CA GLY A 258 -17.19 9.89 4.64
C GLY A 258 -16.32 10.34 3.47
N TRP A 259 -15.89 11.59 3.49
CA TRP A 259 -14.87 12.11 2.60
C TRP A 259 -13.61 12.38 3.38
N ARG A 260 -12.49 11.91 2.84
CA ARG A 260 -11.14 12.07 3.40
C ARG A 260 -10.24 12.70 2.36
N ALA A 261 -9.29 13.49 2.78
CA ALA A 261 -8.27 14.07 1.91
C ALA A 261 -6.87 13.73 2.42
N VAL A 262 -6.00 13.33 1.50
CA VAL A 262 -4.58 13.05 1.78
C VAL A 262 -3.73 13.91 0.85
N THR A 263 -2.78 14.63 1.41
CA THR A 263 -1.78 15.37 0.64
C THR A 263 -0.41 14.75 0.82
N GLY A 264 0.40 14.75 -0.23
CA GLY A 264 1.76 14.24 -0.19
C GLY A 264 2.76 15.14 -0.90
N VAL A 265 3.98 15.16 -0.41
CA VAL A 265 5.12 15.85 -1.05
C VAL A 265 6.29 14.88 -1.13
N ARG A 266 7.00 14.92 -2.25
CA ARG A 266 8.20 14.12 -2.50
C ARG A 266 9.34 15.01 -2.94
N VAL A 267 10.51 14.82 -2.37
CA VAL A 267 11.75 15.51 -2.76
C VAL A 267 12.85 14.48 -2.97
N ALA A 268 13.50 14.55 -4.14
CA ALA A 268 14.64 13.69 -4.44
C ALA A 268 15.93 14.52 -4.50
N VAL A 269 16.95 14.09 -3.76
CA VAL A 269 18.28 14.70 -3.71
C VAL A 269 19.33 13.62 -3.97
N GLY A 270 19.93 13.66 -5.13
CA GLY A 270 20.87 12.63 -5.57
C GLY A 270 20.19 11.25 -5.61
N ARG A 271 20.70 10.31 -4.81
CA ARG A 271 20.19 8.95 -4.72
C ARG A 271 19.12 8.75 -3.64
N TYR A 272 18.79 9.79 -2.91
CA TYR A 272 17.81 9.73 -1.82
C TYR A 272 16.51 10.41 -2.23
N ARG A 273 15.39 9.86 -1.77
CA ARG A 273 14.07 10.45 -1.88
C ARG A 273 13.43 10.46 -0.49
N VAL A 274 12.95 11.62 -0.10
CA VAL A 274 12.15 11.82 1.11
C VAL A 274 10.72 12.09 0.67
N SER A 275 9.77 11.49 1.34
CA SER A 275 8.34 11.73 1.16
C SER A 275 7.67 12.03 2.50
N PHE A 276 6.68 12.89 2.44
CA PHE A 276 5.80 13.19 3.56
C PHE A 276 4.36 13.19 3.05
N ALA A 277 3.47 12.57 3.79
CA ALA A 277 2.03 12.66 3.51
C ALA A 277 1.27 12.95 4.81
N ARG A 278 0.15 13.66 4.66
CA ARG A 278 -0.80 13.96 5.72
C ARG A 278 -2.20 13.60 5.27
N ASP A 279 -2.83 12.74 6.02
CA ASP A 279 -4.26 12.48 5.99
C ASP A 279 -4.96 13.45 6.96
N PHE A 280 -5.98 14.15 6.49
CA PHE A 280 -6.73 15.12 7.30
C PHE A 280 -7.80 14.46 8.17
N GLY A 281 -7.94 13.13 8.06
CA GLY A 281 -8.91 12.35 8.82
C GLY A 281 -10.36 12.52 8.34
N VAL A 282 -11.25 11.82 9.02
CA VAL A 282 -12.71 11.87 8.84
C VAL A 282 -13.35 12.06 10.21
N ASN A 283 -14.41 12.84 10.30
CA ASN A 283 -15.25 12.98 11.50
C ASN A 283 -14.46 13.32 12.79
N ASP A 284 -13.55 14.29 12.72
CA ASP A 284 -12.76 14.79 13.87
C ASP A 284 -11.85 13.73 14.53
N ILE A 285 -11.59 12.59 13.88
CA ILE A 285 -10.68 11.56 14.39
C ILE A 285 -9.24 12.09 14.48
N GLY A 286 -8.92 13.13 13.72
CA GLY A 286 -7.61 13.76 13.70
C GLY A 286 -6.76 13.33 12.51
N ALA A 287 -5.61 13.96 12.37
CA ALA A 287 -4.71 13.74 11.24
C ALA A 287 -3.80 12.53 11.45
N ALA A 288 -3.52 11.81 10.36
CA ALA A 288 -2.46 10.82 10.31
C ALA A 288 -1.32 11.30 9.40
N TYR A 289 -0.14 10.77 9.64
CA TYR A 289 1.07 11.16 8.93
C TYR A 289 1.82 9.93 8.42
N ARG A 290 2.48 10.10 7.27
CA ARG A 290 3.41 9.13 6.71
C ARG A 290 4.69 9.84 6.30
N VAL A 291 5.82 9.33 6.77
CA VAL A 291 7.16 9.82 6.38
C VAL A 291 7.91 8.68 5.75
N GLY A 292 8.48 8.90 4.57
CA GLY A 292 9.23 7.89 3.84
C GLY A 292 10.63 8.35 3.47
N LEU A 293 11.56 7.40 3.49
CA LEU A 293 12.93 7.54 2.99
C LEU A 293 13.23 6.40 2.02
N GLU A 294 13.67 6.72 0.82
CA GLU A 294 14.17 5.76 -0.17
C GLU A 294 15.61 6.07 -0.51
N GLY A 295 16.47 5.06 -0.48
CA GLY A 295 17.84 5.11 -0.97
C GLY A 295 18.02 4.18 -2.17
N ARG A 296 18.72 4.65 -3.21
CA ARG A 296 19.02 3.91 -4.44
C ARG A 296 20.49 3.61 -4.53
N ILE A 297 20.82 2.37 -4.84
CA ILE A 297 22.20 1.88 -4.95
C ILE A 297 22.47 1.60 -6.43
N PRO A 298 23.46 2.27 -7.03
CA PRO A 298 23.83 2.15 -8.44
C PRO A 298 24.16 0.74 -8.89
#